data_16d2199ee798d8c8b27bdb6f4b0a67bd
#
_entry.id   16d2199ee798d8c8b27bdb6f4b0a67bd
#
_cell.length_a   1.000
_cell.length_b   1.000
_cell.length_c   1.000
_cell.angle_alpha   90.00
_cell.angle_beta   90.00
_cell.angle_gamma   90.00
#
_symmetry.space_group_name_H-M   'P 1'
#
loop_
_entity.id
_entity.type
_entity.pdbx_description
1 polymer ?
#
loop_
_entity_poly.entity_id
_entity_poly.type
_entity_poly.pdbx_seq_one_letter_code
_entity_poly.pdbx_strand_id
1 'polypeptide(L)'
;RKSNFTVVSARDGAEGFEVARIHHPDVIITDLMMPVVSGLDLIKMIREEKYLRGTPIILLTAKADEDARIEGVERGADAYLSKPFNDRELFAEVRNLLVLKENERRMEELNSYLTESVLRRFLPPEMVRRAAAGELVVDFTPEPRLVTVLFSDIVGFTRMSNILQSSRIAELLNEYLAEMTRAI
;
A
#
# COMPACT_ATOMS: atom_id res chain seq x y z
N ARG A 1 19.69 -1.69 26.02
CA ARG A 1 18.24 -1.36 26.00
C ARG A 1 17.51 -2.63 25.66
N LYS A 2 16.63 -3.12 26.54
CA LYS A 2 15.73 -4.25 26.25
C LYS A 2 14.81 -3.80 25.10
N SER A 3 14.89 -4.46 23.97
CA SER A 3 13.95 -4.27 22.87
C SER A 3 12.62 -4.90 23.29
N ASN A 4 11.54 -4.13 23.20
CA ASN A 4 10.19 -4.56 23.56
C ASN A 4 9.56 -5.33 22.38
N PHE A 5 10.02 -6.57 22.13
CA PHE A 5 9.38 -7.47 21.17
C PHE A 5 8.55 -8.52 21.91
N THR A 6 7.35 -8.77 21.41
CA THR A 6 6.59 -9.98 21.76
C THR A 6 7.05 -11.10 20.84
N VAL A 7 7.55 -12.19 21.39
CA VAL A 7 8.08 -13.30 20.60
C VAL A 7 7.17 -14.52 20.78
N VAL A 8 6.79 -15.10 19.65
CA VAL A 8 6.09 -16.38 19.56
C VAL A 8 7.01 -17.34 18.83
N SER A 9 7.09 -18.59 19.27
CA SER A 9 7.99 -19.59 18.66
C SER A 9 7.21 -20.80 18.17
N ALA A 10 7.75 -21.45 17.13
CA ALA A 10 7.28 -22.68 16.54
C ALA A 10 8.46 -23.66 16.40
N ARG A 11 8.19 -24.96 16.35
CA ARG A 11 9.21 -26.02 16.31
C ARG A 11 9.59 -26.42 14.91
N ASP A 12 8.70 -26.19 13.96
CA ASP A 12 8.88 -26.50 12.53
C ASP A 12 8.08 -25.52 11.66
N GLY A 13 8.21 -25.65 10.34
CA GLY A 13 7.54 -24.74 9.42
C GLY A 13 6.01 -24.90 9.39
N ALA A 14 5.47 -26.08 9.68
CA ALA A 14 4.03 -26.29 9.69
C ALA A 14 3.39 -25.59 10.88
N GLU A 15 3.94 -25.78 12.09
CA GLU A 15 3.51 -25.04 13.29
C GLU A 15 3.76 -23.53 13.10
N GLY A 16 4.89 -23.14 12.48
CA GLY A 16 5.24 -21.76 12.19
C GLY A 16 4.22 -21.06 11.30
N PHE A 17 3.70 -21.73 10.29
CA PHE A 17 2.65 -21.21 9.42
C PHE A 17 1.34 -20.96 10.20
N GLU A 18 0.89 -21.94 11.00
CA GLU A 18 -0.33 -21.78 11.80
C GLU A 18 -0.20 -20.68 12.85
N VAL A 19 0.95 -20.59 13.52
CA VAL A 19 1.25 -19.51 14.47
C VAL A 19 1.24 -18.15 13.76
N ALA A 20 1.82 -18.04 12.56
CA ALA A 20 1.81 -16.80 11.79
C ALA A 20 0.39 -16.38 11.39
N ARG A 21 -0.47 -17.34 11.03
CA ARG A 21 -1.89 -17.07 10.68
C ARG A 21 -2.70 -16.56 11.87
N ILE A 22 -2.40 -17.02 13.07
CA ILE A 22 -3.13 -16.62 14.29
C ILE A 22 -2.64 -15.27 14.80
N HIS A 23 -1.33 -15.06 14.81
CA HIS A 23 -0.71 -13.91 15.50
C HIS A 23 -0.37 -12.74 14.58
N HIS A 24 -0.38 -12.91 13.24
CA HIS A 24 -0.04 -11.88 12.26
C HIS A 24 1.25 -11.12 12.61
N PRO A 25 2.41 -11.81 12.68
CA PRO A 25 3.64 -11.20 13.17
C PRO A 25 4.12 -10.06 12.24
N ASP A 26 4.84 -9.10 12.83
CA ASP A 26 5.47 -8.01 12.06
C ASP A 26 6.72 -8.46 11.31
N VAL A 27 7.37 -9.55 11.76
CA VAL A 27 8.53 -10.18 11.12
C VAL A 27 8.56 -11.67 11.48
N ILE A 28 8.98 -12.49 10.52
CA ILE A 28 9.20 -13.92 10.72
C ILE A 28 10.69 -14.19 10.62
N ILE A 29 11.23 -15.00 11.55
CA ILE A 29 12.60 -15.49 11.50
C ILE A 29 12.50 -16.99 11.42
N THR A 30 13.08 -17.61 10.41
CA THR A 30 13.02 -19.06 10.20
C THR A 30 14.40 -19.63 9.91
N ASP A 31 14.63 -20.84 10.42
CA ASP A 31 15.80 -21.62 10.00
C ASP A 31 15.53 -22.22 8.61
N LEU A 32 16.56 -22.36 7.81
CA LEU A 32 16.51 -23.10 6.54
C LEU A 32 16.15 -24.56 6.77
N MET A 33 16.86 -25.21 7.70
CA MET A 33 16.72 -26.64 7.97
C MET A 33 15.85 -26.88 9.18
N MET A 34 14.59 -27.19 8.92
CA MET A 34 13.62 -27.58 9.95
C MET A 34 12.99 -28.92 9.60
N PRO A 35 12.56 -29.72 10.61
CA PRO A 35 11.80 -30.93 10.35
C PRO A 35 10.40 -30.60 9.78
N VAL A 36 9.74 -31.60 9.20
CA VAL A 36 8.38 -31.58 8.67
C VAL A 36 8.22 -30.62 7.47
N VAL A 37 8.32 -29.32 7.71
CA VAL A 37 8.29 -28.25 6.68
C VAL A 37 9.56 -27.44 6.82
N SER A 38 10.34 -27.33 5.75
CA SER A 38 11.58 -26.55 5.72
C SER A 38 11.30 -25.04 5.76
N GLY A 39 12.34 -24.24 6.05
CA GLY A 39 12.22 -22.78 6.01
C GLY A 39 11.85 -22.25 4.63
N LEU A 40 12.36 -22.88 3.55
CA LEU A 40 12.00 -22.51 2.17
C LEU A 40 10.53 -22.80 1.84
N ASP A 41 10.02 -23.92 2.31
CA ASP A 41 8.61 -24.26 2.10
C ASP A 41 7.70 -23.37 2.95
N LEU A 42 8.10 -23.03 4.18
CA LEU A 42 7.40 -22.04 4.99
C LEU A 42 7.33 -20.67 4.30
N ILE A 43 8.43 -20.20 3.72
CA ILE A 43 8.46 -18.94 2.96
C ILE A 43 7.42 -18.99 1.84
N LYS A 44 7.40 -20.06 1.05
CA LYS A 44 6.43 -20.24 -0.03
C LYS A 44 5.00 -20.18 0.50
N MET A 45 4.67 -20.92 1.55
CA MET A 45 3.35 -20.92 2.17
C MET A 45 2.93 -19.51 2.64
N ILE A 46 3.85 -18.76 3.25
CA ILE A 46 3.59 -17.37 3.70
C ILE A 46 3.34 -16.45 2.52
N ARG A 47 4.08 -16.59 1.41
CA ARG A 47 3.90 -15.73 0.21
C ARG A 47 2.61 -16.04 -0.57
N GLU A 48 2.11 -17.25 -0.49
CA GLU A 48 0.82 -17.65 -1.07
C GLU A 48 -0.37 -17.21 -0.21
N GLU A 49 -0.18 -17.00 1.10
CA GLU A 49 -1.25 -16.57 2.00
C GLU A 49 -1.50 -15.06 1.93
N LYS A 50 -2.72 -14.67 1.54
CA LYS A 50 -3.09 -13.27 1.24
C LYS A 50 -2.75 -12.28 2.35
N TYR A 51 -2.96 -12.67 3.61
CA TYR A 51 -2.77 -11.78 4.77
C TYR A 51 -1.35 -11.81 5.35
N LEU A 52 -0.51 -12.75 4.92
CA LEU A 52 0.85 -12.92 5.39
C LEU A 52 1.91 -12.58 4.34
N ARG A 53 1.55 -12.54 3.06
CA ARG A 53 2.50 -12.38 1.93
C ARG A 53 3.41 -11.15 2.04
N GLY A 54 2.96 -10.08 2.71
CA GLY A 54 3.73 -8.87 2.96
C GLY A 54 4.47 -8.87 4.31
N THR A 55 4.49 -9.99 5.04
CA THR A 55 5.25 -10.10 6.28
C THR A 55 6.72 -10.33 5.96
N PRO A 56 7.65 -9.48 6.45
CA PRO A 56 9.08 -9.65 6.25
C PRO A 56 9.60 -10.97 6.83
N ILE A 57 10.46 -11.66 6.09
CA ILE A 57 11.02 -12.96 6.49
C ILE A 57 12.54 -12.90 6.47
N ILE A 58 13.17 -13.24 7.59
CA ILE A 58 14.61 -13.45 7.73
C ILE A 58 14.88 -14.95 7.70
N LEU A 59 15.67 -15.40 6.72
CA LEU A 59 16.11 -16.78 6.62
C LEU A 59 17.47 -16.96 7.31
N LEU A 60 17.54 -17.88 8.26
CA LEU A 60 18.80 -18.27 8.91
C LEU A 60 19.46 -19.41 8.13
N THR A 61 20.69 -19.22 7.67
CA THR A 61 21.42 -20.19 6.83
C THR A 61 22.76 -20.59 7.45
N ALA A 62 23.28 -21.76 7.10
CA ALA A 62 24.69 -22.06 7.40
C ALA A 62 25.62 -21.26 6.46
N LYS A 63 26.81 -20.91 6.92
CA LYS A 63 27.77 -20.07 6.16
C LYS A 63 28.21 -20.68 4.83
N ALA A 64 28.06 -22.01 4.64
CA ALA A 64 28.45 -22.74 3.44
C ALA A 64 27.31 -22.91 2.41
N ASP A 65 26.07 -22.49 2.71
CA ASP A 65 24.91 -22.75 1.85
C ASP A 65 24.59 -21.54 0.95
N GLU A 66 25.47 -21.22 0.04
CA GLU A 66 25.29 -20.11 -0.90
C GLU A 66 24.12 -20.36 -1.87
N ASP A 67 23.98 -21.61 -2.33
CA ASP A 67 22.86 -22.02 -3.19
C ASP A 67 21.51 -21.88 -2.47
N ALA A 68 21.45 -22.31 -1.22
CA ALA A 68 20.24 -22.15 -0.40
C ALA A 68 19.89 -20.68 -0.10
N ARG A 69 20.89 -19.79 -0.06
CA ARG A 69 20.69 -18.36 0.07
C ARG A 69 20.04 -17.77 -1.18
N ILE A 70 20.53 -18.14 -2.35
CA ILE A 70 19.96 -17.71 -3.64
C ILE A 70 18.52 -18.21 -3.76
N GLU A 71 18.28 -19.49 -3.49
CA GLU A 71 16.94 -20.07 -3.51
C GLU A 71 15.99 -19.40 -2.51
N GLY A 72 16.48 -19.04 -1.32
CA GLY A 72 15.69 -18.31 -0.31
C GLY A 72 15.21 -16.94 -0.80
N VAL A 73 16.07 -16.19 -1.49
CA VAL A 73 15.73 -14.90 -2.10
C VAL A 73 14.72 -15.10 -3.23
N GLU A 74 14.94 -16.08 -4.11
CA GLU A 74 14.01 -16.41 -5.21
C GLU A 74 12.64 -16.85 -4.70
N ARG A 75 12.57 -17.50 -3.55
CA ARG A 75 11.32 -17.90 -2.90
C ARG A 75 10.66 -16.78 -2.09
N GLY A 76 11.32 -15.61 -1.96
CA GLY A 76 10.76 -14.41 -1.36
C GLY A 76 11.16 -14.16 0.10
N ALA A 77 12.33 -14.62 0.55
CA ALA A 77 12.93 -14.11 1.79
C ALA A 77 13.39 -12.66 1.58
N ASP A 78 13.11 -11.78 2.56
CA ASP A 78 13.49 -10.36 2.51
C ASP A 78 14.91 -10.12 3.00
N ALA A 79 15.39 -10.99 3.88
CA ALA A 79 16.77 -10.98 4.35
C ALA A 79 17.25 -12.39 4.72
N TYR A 80 18.56 -12.53 4.82
CA TYR A 80 19.19 -13.76 5.33
C TYR A 80 20.27 -13.41 6.34
N LEU A 81 20.50 -14.32 7.28
CA LEU A 81 21.53 -14.19 8.29
C LEU A 81 22.31 -15.51 8.43
N SER A 82 23.61 -15.46 8.20
CA SER A 82 24.47 -16.64 8.25
C SER A 82 24.86 -17.01 9.68
N LYS A 83 24.69 -18.26 10.04
CA LYS A 83 25.15 -18.82 11.32
C LYS A 83 26.67 -19.07 11.31
N PRO A 84 27.42 -18.76 12.40
CA PRO A 84 26.94 -18.13 13.63
C PRO A 84 26.79 -16.62 13.48
N PHE A 85 25.71 -16.06 13.99
CA PHE A 85 25.44 -14.63 14.08
C PHE A 85 25.40 -14.18 15.55
N ASN A 86 25.56 -12.89 15.77
CA ASN A 86 25.39 -12.30 17.08
C ASN A 86 24.04 -11.56 17.21
N ASP A 87 23.61 -11.33 18.43
CA ASP A 87 22.32 -10.66 18.70
C ASP A 87 22.22 -9.27 18.04
N ARG A 88 23.34 -8.54 17.91
CA ARG A 88 23.34 -7.21 17.32
C ARG A 88 23.04 -7.25 15.82
N GLU A 89 23.56 -8.25 15.12
CA GLU A 89 23.28 -8.47 13.69
C GLU A 89 21.79 -8.79 13.50
N LEU A 90 21.27 -9.73 14.26
CA LEU A 90 19.86 -10.11 14.19
C LEU A 90 18.94 -8.91 14.48
N PHE A 91 19.21 -8.16 15.57
CA PHE A 91 18.40 -7.01 15.91
C PHE A 91 18.52 -5.86 14.89
N ALA A 92 19.67 -5.70 14.25
CA ALA A 92 19.83 -4.70 13.20
C ALA A 92 18.95 -5.06 11.99
N GLU A 93 18.97 -6.33 11.56
CA GLU A 93 18.19 -6.79 10.43
C GLU A 93 16.68 -6.71 10.68
N VAL A 94 16.21 -7.18 11.85
CA VAL A 94 14.82 -7.03 12.26
C VAL A 94 14.38 -5.57 12.21
N ARG A 95 15.20 -4.66 12.72
CA ARG A 95 14.87 -3.22 12.74
C ARG A 95 14.80 -2.64 11.32
N ASN A 96 15.73 -3.01 10.46
CA ASN A 96 15.76 -2.54 9.07
C ASN A 96 14.49 -2.95 8.34
N LEU A 97 14.08 -4.22 8.46
CA LEU A 97 12.86 -4.71 7.82
C LEU A 97 11.59 -4.07 8.38
N LEU A 98 11.51 -3.86 9.70
CA LEU A 98 10.37 -3.18 10.31
C LEU A 98 10.26 -1.71 9.86
N VAL A 99 11.39 -1.00 9.73
CA VAL A 99 11.40 0.38 9.20
C VAL A 99 10.98 0.41 7.74
N LEU A 100 11.45 -0.54 6.92
CA LEU A 100 11.07 -0.64 5.52
C LEU A 100 9.56 -0.86 5.38
N LYS A 101 9.00 -1.84 6.09
CA LYS A 101 7.57 -2.14 6.10
C LYS A 101 6.72 -0.93 6.55
N GLU A 102 7.15 -0.21 7.58
CA GLU A 102 6.45 0.99 8.04
C GLU A 102 6.49 2.12 6.98
N ASN A 103 7.61 2.28 6.27
CA ASN A 103 7.71 3.25 5.19
C ASN A 103 6.81 2.88 4.00
N GLU A 104 6.76 1.60 3.61
CA GLU A 104 5.84 1.12 2.57
C GLU A 104 4.39 1.40 2.94
N ARG A 105 3.97 1.06 4.16
CA ARG A 105 2.63 1.35 4.67
C ARG A 105 2.29 2.84 4.62
N ARG A 106 3.22 3.71 5.03
CA ARG A 106 3.03 5.17 4.97
C ARG A 106 2.89 5.68 3.54
N MET A 107 3.66 5.11 2.61
CA MET A 107 3.56 5.47 1.19
C MET A 107 2.21 5.05 0.61
N GLU A 108 1.71 3.87 0.94
CA GLU A 108 0.37 3.41 0.53
C GLU A 108 -0.73 4.31 1.10
N GLU A 109 -0.67 4.65 2.40
CA GLU A 109 -1.61 5.56 3.05
C GLU A 109 -1.60 6.96 2.40
N LEU A 110 -0.41 7.50 2.10
CA LEU A 110 -0.26 8.79 1.44
C LEU A 110 -0.80 8.76 0.01
N ASN A 111 -0.51 7.71 -0.75
CA ASN A 111 -1.03 7.53 -2.09
C ASN A 111 -2.56 7.41 -2.10
N SER A 112 -3.14 6.66 -1.18
CA SER A 112 -4.58 6.56 -1.00
C SER A 112 -5.20 7.92 -0.65
N TYR A 113 -4.59 8.66 0.27
CA TYR A 113 -5.02 10.01 0.62
C TYR A 113 -4.97 10.97 -0.57
N LEU A 114 -3.88 10.98 -1.32
CA LEU A 114 -3.73 11.83 -2.52
C LEU A 114 -4.77 11.47 -3.58
N THR A 115 -4.97 10.18 -3.84
CA THR A 115 -5.95 9.71 -4.82
C THR A 115 -7.37 10.09 -4.41
N GLU A 116 -7.75 9.84 -3.16
CA GLU A 116 -9.12 10.08 -2.72
C GLU A 116 -9.42 11.55 -2.41
N SER A 117 -8.51 12.24 -1.73
CA SER A 117 -8.82 13.59 -1.21
C SER A 117 -8.50 14.69 -2.21
N VAL A 118 -7.41 14.54 -2.98
CA VAL A 118 -6.96 15.57 -3.93
C VAL A 118 -7.62 15.38 -5.28
N LEU A 119 -7.58 14.16 -5.83
CA LEU A 119 -8.13 13.91 -7.17
C LEU A 119 -9.66 14.08 -7.23
N ARG A 120 -10.39 13.80 -6.15
CA ARG A 120 -11.85 14.04 -6.09
C ARG A 120 -12.27 15.49 -6.35
N ARG A 121 -11.35 16.45 -6.16
CA ARG A 121 -11.64 17.86 -6.46
C ARG A 121 -11.63 18.18 -7.96
N PHE A 122 -10.93 17.35 -8.74
CA PHE A 122 -10.67 17.62 -10.16
C PHE A 122 -11.22 16.56 -11.10
N LEU A 123 -11.50 15.35 -10.59
CA LEU A 123 -11.95 14.22 -11.39
C LEU A 123 -13.32 13.71 -10.92
N PRO A 124 -14.17 13.25 -11.85
CA PRO A 124 -15.39 12.55 -11.51
C PRO A 124 -15.13 11.35 -10.59
N PRO A 125 -16.06 10.99 -9.68
CA PRO A 125 -15.88 9.89 -8.73
C PRO A 125 -15.51 8.55 -9.35
N GLU A 126 -16.01 8.28 -10.56
CA GLU A 126 -15.69 7.06 -11.31
C GLU A 126 -14.20 7.00 -11.72
N MET A 127 -13.66 8.11 -12.19
CA MET A 127 -12.24 8.21 -12.55
C MET A 127 -11.33 8.08 -11.32
N VAL A 128 -11.75 8.64 -10.19
CA VAL A 128 -11.00 8.51 -8.93
C VAL A 128 -10.96 7.04 -8.48
N ARG A 129 -12.08 6.30 -8.57
CA ARG A 129 -12.11 4.86 -8.25
C ARG A 129 -11.17 4.06 -9.15
N ARG A 130 -11.19 4.30 -10.45
CA ARG A 130 -10.30 3.63 -11.41
C ARG A 130 -8.83 3.97 -11.17
N ALA A 131 -8.52 5.22 -10.81
CA ALA A 131 -7.18 5.64 -10.43
C ALA A 131 -6.69 4.91 -9.17
N ALA A 132 -7.53 4.82 -8.13
CA ALA A 132 -7.21 4.12 -6.88
C ALA A 132 -7.00 2.60 -7.09
N ALA A 133 -7.71 2.01 -8.05
CA ALA A 133 -7.54 0.60 -8.44
C ALA A 133 -6.32 0.35 -9.34
N GLY A 134 -5.58 1.40 -9.76
CA GLY A 134 -4.49 1.28 -10.73
C GLY A 134 -4.96 0.98 -12.17
N GLU A 135 -6.26 1.14 -12.42
CA GLU A 135 -6.91 0.81 -13.70
C GLU A 135 -7.08 2.04 -14.61
N LEU A 136 -6.66 3.22 -14.14
CA LEU A 136 -6.78 4.44 -14.91
C LEU A 136 -5.68 4.49 -15.96
N VAL A 137 -5.99 4.03 -17.16
CA VAL A 137 -5.19 4.32 -18.35
C VAL A 137 -5.69 5.65 -18.92
N VAL A 138 -4.87 6.69 -18.85
CA VAL A 138 -5.17 7.98 -19.49
C VAL A 138 -4.71 7.86 -20.93
N ASP A 139 -5.64 7.57 -21.81
CA ASP A 139 -5.41 7.62 -23.26
C ASP A 139 -5.73 9.03 -23.76
N PHE A 140 -4.73 9.71 -24.28
CA PHE A 140 -4.87 11.04 -24.87
C PHE A 140 -5.15 11.00 -26.38
N THR A 141 -5.43 9.82 -26.94
CA THR A 141 -5.77 9.71 -28.36
C THR A 141 -7.10 10.41 -28.61
N PRO A 142 -7.16 11.44 -29.49
CA PRO A 142 -8.40 12.14 -29.78
C PRO A 142 -9.40 11.21 -30.45
N GLU A 143 -10.56 11.02 -29.85
CA GLU A 143 -11.67 10.31 -30.46
C GLU A 143 -12.74 11.31 -30.91
N PRO A 144 -13.18 11.31 -32.17
CA PRO A 144 -14.29 12.13 -32.60
C PRO A 144 -15.58 11.64 -31.97
N ARG A 145 -16.26 12.51 -31.21
CA ARG A 145 -17.56 12.22 -30.59
C ARG A 145 -18.58 13.27 -30.94
N LEU A 146 -19.82 12.85 -31.16
CA LEU A 146 -20.93 13.79 -31.27
C LEU A 146 -21.29 14.29 -29.88
N VAL A 147 -21.17 15.58 -29.65
CA VAL A 147 -21.47 16.22 -28.35
C VAL A 147 -22.52 17.31 -28.52
N THR A 148 -23.35 17.46 -27.50
CA THR A 148 -24.23 18.63 -27.37
C THR A 148 -23.53 19.62 -26.46
N VAL A 149 -23.37 20.86 -26.90
CA VAL A 149 -22.74 21.92 -26.12
C VAL A 149 -23.81 22.91 -25.72
N LEU A 150 -23.96 23.13 -24.41
CA LEU A 150 -24.85 24.13 -23.82
C LEU A 150 -24.01 25.28 -23.27
N PHE A 151 -24.32 26.50 -23.66
CA PHE A 151 -23.77 27.71 -23.07
C PHE A 151 -24.87 28.42 -22.26
N SER A 152 -24.58 28.74 -21.02
CA SER A 152 -25.45 29.55 -20.17
C SER A 152 -24.64 30.67 -19.52
N ASP A 153 -25.26 31.83 -19.31
CA ASP A 153 -24.67 32.98 -18.64
C ASP A 153 -25.63 33.62 -17.68
N ILE A 154 -25.13 34.28 -16.66
CA ILE A 154 -25.93 35.01 -15.69
C ILE A 154 -26.10 36.45 -16.18
N VAL A 155 -27.30 36.80 -16.58
CA VAL A 155 -27.62 38.16 -17.06
C VAL A 155 -27.32 39.20 -15.98
N GLY A 156 -26.50 40.18 -16.33
CA GLY A 156 -26.11 41.27 -15.44
C GLY A 156 -25.10 40.92 -14.36
N PHE A 157 -24.38 39.80 -14.49
CA PHE A 157 -23.38 39.37 -13.51
C PHE A 157 -22.33 40.43 -13.19
N THR A 158 -21.78 41.12 -14.20
CA THR A 158 -20.82 42.22 -14.02
C THR A 158 -21.37 43.36 -13.17
N ARG A 159 -22.63 43.71 -13.35
CA ARG A 159 -23.29 44.76 -12.52
C ARG A 159 -23.50 44.27 -11.09
N MET A 160 -23.92 43.04 -10.95
CA MET A 160 -24.17 42.41 -9.65
C MET A 160 -22.87 42.26 -8.86
N SER A 161 -21.76 41.85 -9.51
CA SER A 161 -20.43 41.67 -8.89
C SER A 161 -19.79 42.98 -8.42
N ASN A 162 -20.20 44.11 -9.00
CA ASN A 162 -19.76 45.43 -8.53
C ASN A 162 -20.53 45.97 -7.33
N ILE A 163 -21.71 45.42 -7.03
CA ILE A 163 -22.61 45.88 -5.96
C ILE A 163 -22.53 44.97 -4.74
N LEU A 164 -22.37 43.67 -4.94
CA LEU A 164 -22.40 42.67 -3.89
C LEU A 164 -21.01 42.41 -3.31
N GLN A 165 -20.98 42.04 -2.03
CA GLN A 165 -19.76 41.55 -1.39
C GLN A 165 -19.33 40.20 -1.98
N SER A 166 -18.01 39.93 -2.03
CA SER A 166 -17.44 38.72 -2.64
C SER A 166 -17.97 37.42 -2.05
N SER A 167 -18.29 37.37 -0.75
CA SER A 167 -18.90 36.22 -0.09
C SER A 167 -20.31 35.93 -0.64
N ARG A 168 -21.10 36.96 -0.88
CA ARG A 168 -22.47 36.80 -1.39
C ARG A 168 -22.48 36.38 -2.87
N ILE A 169 -21.49 36.83 -3.63
CA ILE A 169 -21.29 36.39 -5.01
C ILE A 169 -20.95 34.91 -5.05
N ALA A 170 -20.05 34.46 -4.17
CA ALA A 170 -19.66 33.05 -4.08
C ALA A 170 -20.86 32.14 -3.71
N GLU A 171 -21.70 32.55 -2.77
CA GLU A 171 -22.91 31.81 -2.42
C GLU A 171 -23.85 31.69 -3.62
N LEU A 172 -24.15 32.82 -4.29
CA LEU A 172 -25.02 32.87 -5.47
C LEU A 172 -24.50 31.98 -6.61
N LEU A 173 -23.18 32.01 -6.88
CA LEU A 173 -22.57 31.17 -7.89
C LEU A 173 -22.66 29.69 -7.55
N ASN A 174 -22.43 29.33 -6.29
CA ASN A 174 -22.55 27.94 -5.83
C ASN A 174 -24.00 27.43 -5.95
N GLU A 175 -24.98 28.25 -5.59
CA GLU A 175 -26.40 27.92 -5.73
C GLU A 175 -26.78 27.76 -7.21
N TYR A 176 -26.39 28.69 -8.06
CA TYR A 176 -26.62 28.61 -9.50
C TYR A 176 -26.00 27.36 -10.13
N LEU A 177 -24.73 27.08 -9.82
CA LEU A 177 -24.04 25.90 -10.35
C LEU A 177 -24.67 24.59 -9.84
N ALA A 178 -25.14 24.56 -8.59
CA ALA A 178 -25.83 23.42 -8.03
C ALA A 178 -27.15 23.13 -8.74
N GLU A 179 -27.95 24.18 -9.02
CA GLU A 179 -29.20 24.03 -9.76
C GLU A 179 -28.97 23.62 -11.22
N MET A 180 -27.95 24.20 -11.88
CA MET A 180 -27.57 23.80 -13.24
C MET A 180 -27.16 22.33 -13.31
N THR A 181 -26.37 21.85 -12.34
CA THR A 181 -25.93 20.45 -12.29
C THR A 181 -27.09 19.47 -12.04
N ARG A 182 -28.18 19.91 -11.40
CA ARG A 182 -29.39 19.08 -11.23
C ARG A 182 -30.26 19.02 -12.49
N ALA A 183 -30.16 20.02 -13.34
CA ALA A 183 -31.00 20.14 -14.54
C ALA A 183 -30.41 19.39 -15.76
N ILE A 184 -29.13 19.04 -15.69
CA ILE A 184 -28.37 18.30 -16.72
C ILE A 184 -28.21 16.84 -16.31
#